data_74b5af40c1599e467e85e63173122041
#
_entry.id   74b5af40c1599e467e85e63173122041
#
_cell.length_a   1.000
_cell.length_b   1.000
_cell.length_c   1.000
_cell.angle_alpha   90.00
_cell.angle_beta   90.00
_cell.angle_gamma   90.00
#
_symmetry.space_group_name_H-M   'P 1'
#
loop_
_entity.id
_entity.type
_entity.pdbx_description
1 polymer ?
#
loop_
_entity_poly.entity_id
_entity_poly.type
_entity_poly.pdbx_seq_one_letter_code
_entity_poly.pdbx_strand_id
1 'polypeptide(L)'
;MKNKFGFILVKPQLGENIGACARSMKNFGFSNLKIVSPKFIFPNHKTKVTAVGAYDIINKAKVFTTTDNAVGEFDIVISLSARRRDINKKNITIKEFHNILSKRKNSKIGLMFGPEASGLSNMDLSFSNFILQIPTTKNFKSLNLSHSVTVICYEIFKLMNKKTFN
;
A
#
# COMPACT_ATOMS: atom_id res chain seq x y z
N MET A 1 9.98 -10.83 9.88
CA MET A 1 10.35 -10.02 8.70
C MET A 1 9.15 -9.33 8.07
N LYS A 2 7.98 -10.00 7.94
CA LYS A 2 6.75 -9.42 7.35
C LYS A 2 6.15 -8.27 8.17
N ASN A 3 6.32 -8.25 9.49
CA ASN A 3 5.77 -7.20 10.39
C ASN A 3 6.39 -5.81 10.24
N LYS A 4 7.46 -5.68 9.44
CA LYS A 4 8.08 -4.38 9.16
C LYS A 4 7.37 -3.58 8.05
N PHE A 5 6.48 -4.22 7.30
CA PHE A 5 5.72 -3.57 6.24
C PHE A 5 4.34 -3.14 6.74
N GLY A 6 3.99 -1.88 6.51
CA GLY A 6 2.64 -1.37 6.73
C GLY A 6 2.03 -0.89 5.42
N PHE A 7 0.75 -1.19 5.24
CA PHE A 7 -0.04 -0.78 4.07
C PHE A 7 -0.97 0.35 4.50
N ILE A 8 -0.82 1.51 3.88
CA ILE A 8 -1.53 2.75 4.25
C ILE A 8 -2.45 3.13 3.11
N LEU A 9 -3.76 3.07 3.35
CA LEU A 9 -4.79 3.47 2.39
C LEU A 9 -5.28 4.87 2.75
N VAL A 10 -5.00 5.85 1.90
CA VAL A 10 -5.34 7.25 2.13
C VAL A 10 -6.67 7.58 1.48
N LYS A 11 -7.63 8.04 2.27
CA LYS A 11 -8.98 8.45 1.85
C LYS A 11 -9.66 7.43 0.92
N PRO A 12 -9.66 6.12 1.26
CA PRO A 12 -10.31 5.13 0.43
C PRO A 12 -11.79 5.44 0.30
N GLN A 13 -12.33 5.23 -0.91
CA GLN A 13 -13.68 5.62 -1.27
C GLN A 13 -14.67 4.44 -1.21
N LEU A 14 -14.16 3.21 -1.39
CA LEU A 14 -14.97 2.00 -1.48
C LEU A 14 -14.55 0.97 -0.42
N GLY A 15 -15.51 0.55 0.39
CA GLY A 15 -15.30 -0.48 1.42
C GLY A 15 -14.88 -1.83 0.83
N GLU A 16 -15.39 -2.16 -0.35
CA GLU A 16 -15.03 -3.35 -1.12
C GLU A 16 -13.53 -3.43 -1.41
N ASN A 17 -12.93 -2.29 -1.76
CA ASN A 17 -11.49 -2.25 -2.03
C ASN A 17 -10.67 -2.50 -0.78
N ILE A 18 -11.09 -1.98 0.37
CA ILE A 18 -10.37 -2.22 1.64
C ILE A 18 -10.43 -3.71 2.01
N GLY A 19 -11.59 -4.33 1.90
CA GLY A 19 -11.74 -5.77 2.16
C GLY A 19 -10.87 -6.61 1.24
N ALA A 20 -10.87 -6.31 -0.07
CA ALA A 20 -10.02 -6.98 -1.05
C ALA A 20 -8.52 -6.75 -0.79
N CYS A 21 -8.11 -5.53 -0.34
CA CYS A 21 -6.75 -5.26 0.09
C CYS A 21 -6.33 -6.16 1.27
N ALA A 22 -7.18 -6.25 2.29
CA ALA A 22 -6.92 -7.10 3.46
C ALA A 22 -6.75 -8.57 3.05
N ARG A 23 -7.59 -9.06 2.13
CA ARG A 23 -7.48 -10.41 1.57
C ARG A 23 -6.14 -10.62 0.85
N SER A 24 -5.75 -9.69 -0.01
CA SER A 24 -4.44 -9.73 -0.70
C SER A 24 -3.29 -9.73 0.29
N MET A 25 -3.33 -8.86 1.30
CA MET A 25 -2.31 -8.81 2.35
C MET A 25 -2.19 -10.16 3.06
N LYS A 26 -3.32 -10.79 3.44
CA LYS A 26 -3.32 -12.08 4.11
C LYS A 26 -2.74 -13.19 3.27
N ASN A 27 -3.03 -13.22 1.96
CA ASN A 27 -2.49 -14.21 1.03
C ASN A 27 -0.94 -14.22 1.03
N PHE A 28 -0.33 -13.08 1.21
CA PHE A 28 1.14 -12.93 1.23
C PHE A 28 1.72 -12.79 2.65
N GLY A 29 0.86 -12.93 3.69
CA GLY A 29 1.24 -12.94 5.11
C GLY A 29 1.58 -11.56 5.68
N PHE A 30 0.96 -10.50 5.17
CA PHE A 30 1.01 -9.15 5.74
C PHE A 30 -0.27 -8.87 6.54
N SER A 31 -0.15 -8.05 7.61
CA SER A 31 -1.28 -7.77 8.51
C SER A 31 -1.36 -6.33 9.01
N ASN A 32 -0.32 -5.51 8.84
CA ASN A 32 -0.32 -4.13 9.33
C ASN A 32 -1.04 -3.22 8.32
N LEU A 33 -2.34 -3.03 8.52
CA LEU A 33 -3.20 -2.16 7.71
C LEU A 33 -3.50 -0.86 8.45
N LYS A 34 -3.29 0.26 7.77
CA LYS A 34 -3.63 1.61 8.25
C LYS A 34 -4.57 2.28 7.25
N ILE A 35 -5.56 2.97 7.78
CA ILE A 35 -6.58 3.68 7.00
C ILE A 35 -6.55 5.14 7.42
N VAL A 36 -6.44 6.04 6.46
CA VAL A 36 -6.45 7.49 6.71
C VAL A 36 -7.73 8.08 6.16
N SER A 37 -8.56 8.69 7.01
CA SER A 37 -9.77 9.45 6.66
C SER A 37 -10.65 8.74 5.61
N PRO A 38 -11.17 7.53 5.87
CA PRO A 38 -12.04 6.84 4.92
C PRO A 38 -13.27 7.70 4.61
N LYS A 39 -13.77 7.63 3.37
CA LYS A 39 -14.91 8.42 2.90
C LYS A 39 -16.28 7.85 3.29
N PHE A 40 -16.30 6.90 4.20
CA PHE A 40 -17.48 6.22 4.74
C PHE A 40 -17.19 5.72 6.16
N ILE A 41 -18.22 5.25 6.86
CA ILE A 41 -18.07 4.62 8.20
C ILE A 41 -17.32 3.30 8.03
N PHE A 42 -16.11 3.22 8.56
CA PHE A 42 -15.26 2.02 8.49
C PHE A 42 -15.24 1.28 9.84
N PRO A 43 -15.35 -0.06 9.83
CA PRO A 43 -15.67 -0.92 8.67
C PRO A 43 -17.16 -0.92 8.36
N ASN A 44 -17.54 -1.09 7.10
CA ASN A 44 -18.93 -1.28 6.67
C ASN A 44 -19.19 -2.73 6.21
N HIS A 45 -20.44 -3.03 5.86
CA HIS A 45 -20.84 -4.37 5.40
C HIS A 45 -20.03 -4.84 4.17
N LYS A 46 -19.83 -3.96 3.21
CA LYS A 46 -19.06 -4.25 1.97
C LYS A 46 -17.60 -4.59 2.26
N THR A 47 -16.97 -3.89 3.21
CA THR A 47 -15.61 -4.20 3.68
C THR A 47 -15.53 -5.62 4.26
N LYS A 48 -16.54 -6.00 5.06
CA LYS A 48 -16.60 -7.32 5.70
C LYS A 48 -16.74 -8.44 4.68
N VAL A 49 -17.68 -8.28 3.73
CA VAL A 49 -17.98 -9.30 2.71
C VAL A 49 -16.76 -9.55 1.81
N THR A 50 -16.09 -8.49 1.34
CA THR A 50 -14.95 -8.63 0.42
C THR A 50 -13.66 -9.07 1.10
N ALA A 51 -13.53 -8.87 2.42
CA ALA A 51 -12.39 -9.37 3.18
C ALA A 51 -12.36 -10.91 3.28
N VAL A 52 -13.51 -11.57 3.14
CA VAL A 52 -13.62 -13.04 3.25
C VAL A 52 -12.91 -13.53 4.52
N GLY A 53 -11.92 -14.43 4.43
CA GLY A 53 -11.15 -14.94 5.57
C GLY A 53 -10.12 -13.99 6.18
N ALA A 54 -10.03 -12.72 5.71
CA ALA A 54 -9.07 -11.73 6.17
C ALA A 54 -9.67 -10.67 7.12
N TYR A 55 -10.80 -10.96 7.74
CA TYR A 55 -11.49 -10.01 8.63
C TYR A 55 -10.67 -9.64 9.87
N ASP A 56 -9.80 -10.52 10.32
CA ASP A 56 -8.85 -10.25 11.40
C ASP A 56 -7.92 -9.05 11.10
N ILE A 57 -7.55 -8.83 9.84
CA ILE A 57 -6.76 -7.66 9.41
C ILE A 57 -7.61 -6.38 9.49
N ILE A 58 -8.89 -6.46 9.07
CA ILE A 58 -9.84 -5.35 9.17
C ILE A 58 -10.05 -4.94 10.63
N ASN A 59 -10.25 -5.90 11.53
CA ASN A 59 -10.48 -5.64 12.96
C ASN A 59 -9.25 -5.01 13.65
N LYS A 60 -8.04 -5.33 13.19
CA LYS A 60 -6.79 -4.80 13.73
C LYS A 60 -6.33 -3.53 13.02
N ALA A 61 -7.00 -3.12 11.94
CA ALA A 61 -6.64 -1.94 11.18
C ALA A 61 -6.73 -0.68 12.06
N LYS A 62 -5.70 0.16 11.98
CA LYS A 62 -5.67 1.44 12.69
C LYS A 62 -6.20 2.54 11.78
N VAL A 63 -7.14 3.33 12.29
CA VAL A 63 -7.71 4.47 11.56
C VAL A 63 -7.07 5.76 12.06
N PHE A 64 -6.68 6.62 11.13
CA PHE A 64 -6.04 7.91 11.40
C PHE A 64 -6.83 9.03 10.72
N THR A 65 -6.77 10.21 11.29
CA THR A 65 -7.37 11.43 10.72
C THR A 65 -6.46 12.09 9.68
N THR A 66 -5.14 11.92 9.83
CA THR A 66 -4.13 12.56 8.95
C THR A 66 -3.10 11.55 8.45
N THR A 67 -2.54 11.81 7.27
CA THR A 67 -1.47 11.01 6.68
C THR A 67 -0.20 11.07 7.53
N ASP A 68 0.14 12.22 8.08
CA ASP A 68 1.29 12.42 8.96
C ASP A 68 1.30 11.43 10.13
N ASN A 69 0.19 11.32 10.85
CA ASN A 69 0.05 10.39 11.97
C ASN A 69 0.16 8.92 11.54
N ALA A 70 -0.32 8.60 10.35
CA ALA A 70 -0.28 7.22 9.84
C ALA A 70 1.12 6.77 9.44
N VAL A 71 1.95 7.69 8.95
CA VAL A 71 3.32 7.37 8.47
C VAL A 71 4.38 7.42 9.56
N GLY A 72 4.11 8.03 10.71
CA GLY A 72 5.09 8.36 11.75
C GLY A 72 5.87 7.18 12.34
N GLU A 73 5.40 5.94 12.20
CA GLU A 73 6.12 4.76 12.68
C GLU A 73 7.10 4.17 11.67
N PHE A 74 7.14 4.67 10.42
CA PHE A 74 7.94 4.10 9.35
C PHE A 74 9.23 4.88 9.11
N ASP A 75 10.34 4.16 8.96
CA ASP A 75 11.63 4.74 8.61
C ASP A 75 11.67 5.16 7.13
N ILE A 76 10.93 4.46 6.29
CA ILE A 76 10.84 4.72 4.85
C ILE A 76 9.38 4.63 4.43
N VAL A 77 8.90 5.64 3.72
CA VAL A 77 7.58 5.67 3.10
C VAL A 77 7.73 5.64 1.59
N ILE A 78 7.09 4.68 0.94
CA ILE A 78 7.06 4.52 -0.52
C ILE A 78 5.62 4.67 -0.97
N SER A 79 5.36 5.68 -1.77
CA SER A 79 4.02 5.97 -2.29
C SER A 79 3.83 5.37 -3.68
N LEU A 80 2.66 4.77 -3.89
CA LEU A 80 2.26 4.22 -5.18
C LEU A 80 1.51 5.30 -5.98
N SER A 81 1.96 5.56 -7.20
CA SER A 81 1.33 6.52 -8.11
C SER A 81 1.30 5.97 -9.53
N ALA A 82 0.14 6.08 -10.19
CA ALA A 82 -0.01 5.74 -11.61
C ALA A 82 0.60 6.81 -12.54
N ARG A 83 0.93 7.99 -12.01
CA ARG A 83 1.45 9.13 -12.76
C ARG A 83 2.82 9.52 -12.23
N ARG A 84 3.72 9.90 -13.13
CA ARG A 84 4.87 10.71 -12.73
C ARG A 84 4.34 12.02 -12.14
N ARG A 85 4.86 12.36 -10.97
CA ARG A 85 4.53 13.63 -10.30
C ARG A 85 5.73 14.54 -10.36
N ASP A 86 5.47 15.79 -10.69
CA ASP A 86 6.46 16.87 -10.72
C ASP A 86 6.63 17.46 -9.32
N ILE A 87 7.05 16.61 -8.41
CA ILE A 87 7.41 16.98 -7.04
C ILE A 87 8.85 16.53 -6.79
N ASN A 88 9.53 17.22 -5.89
CA ASN A 88 10.93 16.93 -5.55
C ASN A 88 11.08 15.59 -4.78
N LYS A 89 10.59 14.51 -5.36
CA LYS A 89 10.68 13.14 -4.83
C LYS A 89 11.17 12.19 -5.90
N LYS A 90 12.06 11.27 -5.51
CA LYS A 90 12.63 10.30 -6.44
C LYS A 90 11.58 9.27 -6.89
N ASN A 91 11.32 9.24 -8.20
CA ASN A 91 10.57 8.15 -8.81
C ASN A 91 11.48 6.92 -8.94
N ILE A 92 10.98 5.77 -8.51
CA ILE A 92 11.71 4.49 -8.52
C ILE A 92 10.99 3.44 -9.36
N THR A 93 11.77 2.53 -9.93
CA THR A 93 11.28 1.33 -10.63
C THR A 93 11.10 0.17 -9.65
N ILE A 94 10.45 -0.90 -10.08
CA ILE A 94 10.35 -2.16 -9.29
C ILE A 94 11.75 -2.71 -8.94
N LYS A 95 12.71 -2.62 -9.85
CA LYS A 95 14.10 -3.04 -9.58
C LYS A 95 14.74 -2.22 -8.46
N GLU A 96 14.58 -0.90 -8.50
CA GLU A 96 15.08 -0.01 -7.43
C GLU A 96 14.35 -0.26 -6.11
N PHE A 97 13.04 -0.51 -6.15
CA PHE A 97 12.26 -0.92 -4.98
C PHE A 97 12.84 -2.19 -4.33
N HIS A 98 13.10 -3.24 -5.11
CA HIS A 98 13.76 -4.44 -4.61
C HIS A 98 15.14 -4.17 -4.01
N ASN A 99 15.93 -3.28 -4.61
CA ASN A 99 17.24 -2.87 -4.09
C ASN A 99 17.12 -2.15 -2.73
N ILE A 100 16.13 -1.26 -2.59
CA ILE A 100 15.85 -0.58 -1.31
C ILE A 100 15.50 -1.61 -0.24
N LEU A 101 14.56 -2.53 -0.53
CA LEU A 101 14.15 -3.56 0.42
C LEU A 101 15.32 -4.46 0.85
N SER A 102 16.21 -4.81 -0.08
CA SER A 102 17.37 -5.66 0.18
C SER A 102 18.42 -4.97 1.04
N LYS A 103 18.64 -3.67 0.84
CA LYS A 103 19.62 -2.86 1.59
C LYS A 103 19.08 -2.43 2.96
N ARG A 104 17.79 -2.25 3.12
CA ARG A 104 17.11 -1.72 4.32
C ARG A 104 16.38 -2.83 5.10
N LYS A 105 17.08 -3.94 5.36
CA LYS A 105 16.47 -5.14 5.98
C LYS A 105 15.84 -4.89 7.35
N ASN A 106 16.34 -3.94 8.12
CA ASN A 106 15.87 -3.65 9.49
C ASN A 106 14.90 -2.45 9.55
N SER A 107 14.70 -1.72 8.45
CA SER A 107 13.82 -0.56 8.42
C SER A 107 12.35 -0.97 8.36
N LYS A 108 11.49 -0.22 9.06
CA LYS A 108 10.04 -0.27 8.92
C LYS A 108 9.63 0.50 7.66
N ILE A 109 8.86 -0.13 6.80
CA ILE A 109 8.51 0.42 5.48
C ILE A 109 7.00 0.59 5.38
N GLY A 110 6.56 1.83 5.16
CA GLY A 110 5.20 2.19 4.84
C GLY A 110 4.98 2.21 3.33
N LEU A 111 3.94 1.53 2.87
CA LEU A 111 3.50 1.48 1.47
C LEU A 111 2.20 2.23 1.37
N MET A 112 2.19 3.39 0.72
CA MET A 112 1.07 4.32 0.73
C MET A 112 0.35 4.33 -0.62
N PHE A 113 -0.97 4.17 -0.55
CA PHE A 113 -1.87 4.10 -1.70
C PHE A 113 -2.95 5.19 -1.57
N GLY A 114 -3.25 5.86 -2.66
CA GLY A 114 -4.23 6.94 -2.69
C GLY A 114 -5.66 6.49 -2.95
N PRO A 115 -6.60 7.44 -2.87
CA PRO A 115 -7.99 7.23 -3.24
C PRO A 115 -8.13 6.80 -4.70
N GLU A 116 -9.14 6.00 -4.99
CA GLU A 116 -9.35 5.31 -6.26
C GLU A 116 -9.49 6.29 -7.44
N ALA A 117 -10.21 7.39 -7.24
CA ALA A 117 -10.49 8.33 -8.33
C ALA A 117 -9.31 9.28 -8.65
N SER A 118 -8.62 9.79 -7.62
CA SER A 118 -7.66 10.90 -7.78
C SER A 118 -6.20 10.52 -7.51
N GLY A 119 -5.96 9.40 -6.83
CA GLY A 119 -4.63 9.04 -6.32
C GLY A 119 -4.20 9.95 -5.16
N LEU A 120 -2.96 9.82 -4.73
CA LEU A 120 -2.38 10.62 -3.65
C LEU A 120 -2.27 12.10 -4.05
N SER A 121 -2.60 13.00 -3.13
CA SER A 121 -2.36 14.43 -3.28
C SER A 121 -0.86 14.75 -3.19
N ASN A 122 -0.46 15.96 -3.62
CA ASN A 122 0.93 16.41 -3.43
C ASN A 122 1.31 16.51 -1.94
N MET A 123 0.35 16.86 -1.08
CA MET A 123 0.54 16.86 0.38
C MET A 123 0.84 15.44 0.88
N ASP A 124 0.05 14.43 0.48
CA ASP A 124 0.31 13.04 0.88
C ASP A 124 1.69 12.58 0.38
N LEU A 125 2.01 12.88 -0.88
CA LEU A 125 3.30 12.53 -1.48
C LEU A 125 4.49 13.23 -0.81
N SER A 126 4.28 14.37 -0.14
CA SER A 126 5.35 15.08 0.59
C SER A 126 5.92 14.24 1.74
N PHE A 127 5.14 13.33 2.32
CA PHE A 127 5.58 12.40 3.36
C PHE A 127 6.38 11.21 2.84
N SER A 128 6.51 11.06 1.52
CA SER A 128 7.20 9.91 0.91
C SER A 128 8.69 10.16 0.77
N ASN A 129 9.48 9.10 0.93
CA ASN A 129 10.89 9.09 0.53
C ASN A 129 11.03 8.78 -0.96
N PHE A 130 10.15 7.92 -1.49
CA PHE A 130 10.17 7.48 -2.89
C PHE A 130 8.75 7.37 -3.44
N ILE A 131 8.63 7.53 -4.76
CA ILE A 131 7.39 7.27 -5.50
C ILE A 131 7.63 6.08 -6.42
N LEU A 132 6.85 5.02 -6.23
CA LEU A 132 6.90 3.81 -7.04
C LEU A 132 5.75 3.80 -8.04
N GLN A 133 6.06 3.59 -9.29
CA GLN A 133 5.08 3.35 -10.34
C GLN A 133 5.07 1.87 -10.72
N ILE A 134 3.91 1.22 -10.63
CA ILE A 134 3.71 -0.12 -11.17
C ILE A 134 3.65 -0.01 -12.69
N PRO A 135 4.49 -0.75 -13.44
CA PRO A 135 4.45 -0.72 -14.90
C PRO A 135 3.09 -1.23 -15.42
N THR A 136 2.49 -0.46 -16.30
CA THR A 136 1.24 -0.77 -17.00
C THR A 136 1.34 -0.34 -18.46
N THR A 137 0.32 -0.63 -19.25
CA THR A 137 0.25 -0.13 -20.63
C THR A 137 0.18 1.41 -20.64
N LYS A 138 0.66 2.03 -21.72
CA LYS A 138 0.66 3.49 -21.86
C LYS A 138 -0.75 4.09 -21.84
N ASN A 139 -1.72 3.36 -22.36
CA ASN A 139 -3.08 3.86 -22.57
C ASN A 139 -4.01 3.63 -21.36
N PHE A 140 -3.67 2.69 -20.45
CA PHE A 140 -4.48 2.37 -19.28
C PHE A 140 -3.60 2.13 -18.05
N LYS A 141 -3.27 3.21 -17.34
CA LYS A 141 -2.26 3.21 -16.29
C LYS A 141 -2.82 2.99 -14.87
N SER A 142 -4.10 3.30 -14.66
CA SER A 142 -4.69 3.23 -13.33
C SER A 142 -5.12 1.79 -13.01
N LEU A 143 -4.47 1.17 -12.04
CA LEU A 143 -4.92 -0.09 -11.45
C LEU A 143 -5.95 0.18 -10.36
N ASN A 144 -6.89 -0.72 -10.19
CA ASN A 144 -7.73 -0.74 -9.00
C ASN A 144 -6.85 -0.80 -7.74
N LEU A 145 -7.31 -0.19 -6.65
CA LEU A 145 -6.57 -0.11 -5.39
C LEU A 145 -6.13 -1.50 -4.88
N SER A 146 -7.04 -2.47 -4.84
CA SER A 146 -6.72 -3.81 -4.35
C SER A 146 -5.78 -4.56 -5.27
N HIS A 147 -5.86 -4.34 -6.58
CA HIS A 147 -4.90 -4.91 -7.54
C HIS A 147 -3.50 -4.34 -7.34
N SER A 148 -3.39 -3.03 -7.10
CA SER A 148 -2.10 -2.39 -6.79
C SER A 148 -1.49 -2.98 -5.51
N VAL A 149 -2.29 -3.14 -4.46
CA VAL A 149 -1.86 -3.78 -3.20
C VAL A 149 -1.41 -5.22 -3.46
N THR A 150 -2.15 -5.99 -4.27
CA THR A 150 -1.80 -7.38 -4.60
C THR A 150 -0.44 -7.47 -5.30
N VAL A 151 -0.21 -6.62 -6.30
CA VAL A 151 1.08 -6.59 -7.03
C VAL A 151 2.24 -6.29 -6.08
N ILE A 152 2.09 -5.31 -5.21
CA ILE A 152 3.14 -4.94 -4.25
C ILE A 152 3.37 -6.04 -3.21
N CYS A 153 2.30 -6.64 -2.69
CA CYS A 153 2.41 -7.80 -1.80
C CYS A 153 3.18 -8.95 -2.46
N TYR A 154 2.86 -9.26 -3.72
CA TYR A 154 3.54 -10.30 -4.49
C TYR A 154 5.02 -9.98 -4.72
N GLU A 155 5.37 -8.76 -5.12
CA GLU A 155 6.75 -8.36 -5.36
C GLU A 155 7.62 -8.45 -4.09
N ILE A 156 7.06 -8.05 -2.93
CA ILE A 156 7.74 -8.21 -1.64
C ILE A 156 7.87 -9.70 -1.28
N PHE A 157 6.78 -10.45 -1.42
CA PHE A 157 6.76 -11.88 -1.09
C PHE A 157 7.77 -12.66 -1.94
N LYS A 158 7.81 -12.43 -3.24
CA LYS A 158 8.77 -13.02 -4.19
C LYS A 158 10.21 -12.70 -3.80
N LEU A 159 10.51 -11.44 -3.47
CA LEU A 159 11.85 -11.05 -3.02
C LEU A 159 12.28 -11.77 -1.74
N MET A 160 11.35 -11.94 -0.80
CA MET A 160 11.60 -12.57 0.51
C MET A 160 11.77 -14.09 0.41
N ASN A 161 11.16 -14.73 -0.59
CA ASN A 161 11.12 -16.18 -0.77
C ASN A 161 11.85 -16.63 -2.05
N LYS A 162 12.94 -15.97 -2.42
CA LYS A 162 13.71 -16.28 -3.65
C LYS A 162 14.04 -17.76 -3.84
N LYS A 163 14.22 -18.52 -2.75
CA LYS A 163 14.51 -19.97 -2.80
C LYS A 163 13.31 -20.82 -3.23
N THR A 164 12.09 -20.32 -3.17
CA THR A 164 10.87 -21.06 -3.50
C THR A 164 10.50 -20.97 -4.99
N PHE A 165 11.11 -20.02 -5.71
CA PHE A 165 10.79 -19.70 -7.11
C PHE A 165 11.94 -19.99 -8.09
N ASN A 166 13.00 -20.64 -7.63
CA ASN A 166 14.13 -21.09 -8.47
C ASN A 166 14.08 -22.60 -8.63
#